data_89bf6492a44e06949b24defc5d884225
#
_entry.id   89bf6492a44e06949b24defc5d884225
#
_cell.length_a   1.000
_cell.length_b   1.000
_cell.length_c   1.000
_cell.angle_alpha   90.00
_cell.angle_beta   90.00
_cell.angle_gamma   90.00
#
_symmetry.space_group_name_H-M   'P 1'
#
loop_
_entity.id
_entity.type
_entity.pdbx_description
1 polymer ?
#
loop_
_entity_poly.entity_id
_entity_poly.type
_entity_poly.pdbx_seq_one_letter_code
_entity_poly.pdbx_strand_id
1 'polypeptide(L)'
;MRYVLFGLPLIALAVLVAVFAMSMNRDPGLVRSVLIDKPAPTFTMAEVPELGVPGFDTAALKGEVTVVNVFASWGIPCRDEHPLLEALKAETGVRLFGINQSDAPENARAFLAELGNPYDAVGMDRDRRVSIDWGVYGVPETFVVDAEGVVTYKFVGPLSPQTIESQLLPAILAARS
;
A
#
# COMPACT_ATOMS: atom_id res chain seq x y z
N MET A 1 16.92 -29.97 43.65
CA MET A 1 17.70 -29.61 42.44
C MET A 1 17.11 -30.15 41.12
N ARG A 2 16.58 -31.37 41.04
CA ARG A 2 16.00 -31.92 39.77
C ARG A 2 14.80 -31.13 39.21
N TYR A 3 13.93 -30.58 40.04
CA TYR A 3 12.73 -29.82 39.61
C TYR A 3 13.05 -28.43 39.08
N VAL A 4 14.17 -27.82 39.51
CA VAL A 4 14.61 -26.51 39.00
C VAL A 4 15.14 -26.65 37.57
N LEU A 5 15.76 -27.79 37.24
CA LEU A 5 16.32 -28.04 35.90
C LEU A 5 15.23 -28.21 34.84
N PHE A 6 14.05 -28.72 35.21
CA PHE A 6 12.88 -28.85 34.32
C PHE A 6 11.97 -27.63 34.31
N GLY A 7 11.97 -26.82 35.37
CA GLY A 7 11.19 -25.59 35.44
C GLY A 7 11.72 -24.44 34.59
N LEU A 8 13.04 -24.35 34.46
CA LEU A 8 13.74 -23.30 33.73
C LEU A 8 13.38 -23.24 32.23
N PRO A 9 13.39 -24.36 31.48
CA PRO A 9 12.96 -24.35 30.07
C PRO A 9 11.48 -24.07 29.88
N LEU A 10 10.61 -24.48 30.82
CA LEU A 10 9.18 -24.16 30.76
C LEU A 10 8.91 -22.67 30.97
N ILE A 11 9.61 -22.04 31.92
CA ILE A 11 9.55 -20.59 32.14
C ILE A 11 10.08 -19.85 30.90
N ALA A 12 11.21 -20.28 30.33
CA ALA A 12 11.76 -19.68 29.13
C ALA A 12 10.80 -19.78 27.95
N LEU A 13 10.15 -20.93 27.77
CA LEU A 13 9.13 -21.12 26.73
C LEU A 13 7.90 -20.21 26.95
N ALA A 14 7.41 -20.11 28.20
CA ALA A 14 6.29 -19.25 28.54
C ALA A 14 6.62 -17.77 28.26
N VAL A 15 7.82 -17.32 28.62
CA VAL A 15 8.28 -15.96 28.31
C VAL A 15 8.38 -15.76 26.80
N LEU A 16 8.92 -16.72 26.05
CA LEU A 16 9.02 -16.64 24.59
C LEU A 16 7.64 -16.54 23.94
N VAL A 17 6.68 -17.36 24.36
CA VAL A 17 5.30 -17.32 23.87
C VAL A 17 4.65 -15.99 24.20
N ALA A 18 4.82 -15.46 25.41
CA ALA A 18 4.29 -14.17 25.81
C ALA A 18 4.87 -13.03 24.97
N VAL A 19 6.18 -13.02 24.75
CA VAL A 19 6.85 -12.02 23.87
C VAL A 19 6.35 -12.12 22.44
N PHE A 20 6.18 -13.34 21.91
CA PHE A 20 5.64 -13.56 20.57
C PHE A 20 4.19 -13.06 20.44
N ALA A 21 3.34 -13.41 21.42
CA ALA A 21 1.94 -12.96 21.45
C ALA A 21 1.83 -11.42 21.54
N MET A 22 2.68 -10.77 22.33
CA MET A 22 2.76 -9.29 22.39
C MET A 22 3.29 -8.69 21.08
N SER A 23 4.19 -9.38 20.39
CA SER A 23 4.74 -8.92 19.11
C SER A 23 3.74 -9.04 17.96
N MET A 24 2.89 -10.07 17.97
CA MET A 24 1.84 -10.26 16.95
C MET A 24 0.74 -9.19 17.02
N ASN A 25 0.61 -8.51 18.14
CA ASN A 25 -0.40 -7.44 18.33
C ASN A 25 0.15 -6.04 17.93
N ARG A 26 1.35 -5.97 17.35
CA ARG A 26 1.90 -4.73 16.80
C ARG A 26 1.39 -4.56 15.38
N ASP A 27 0.81 -3.41 15.10
CA ASP A 27 0.35 -3.05 13.75
C ASP A 27 1.55 -3.02 12.78
N PRO A 28 1.65 -3.95 11.82
CA PRO A 28 2.76 -3.99 10.87
C PRO A 28 2.74 -2.81 9.88
N GLY A 29 1.62 -2.07 9.81
CA GLY A 29 1.44 -0.96 8.88
C GLY A 29 2.27 0.29 9.19
N LEU A 30 2.83 0.40 10.41
CA LEU A 30 3.61 1.57 10.84
C LEU A 30 5.12 1.46 10.54
N VAL A 31 5.48 0.93 9.38
CA VAL A 31 6.88 1.01 8.94
C VAL A 31 7.15 2.44 8.47
N ARG A 32 7.91 3.22 9.25
CA ARG A 32 8.33 4.56 8.84
C ARG A 32 9.10 4.46 7.52
N SER A 33 8.44 4.89 6.46
CA SER A 33 9.09 5.02 5.16
C SER A 33 10.11 6.16 5.21
N VAL A 34 11.25 5.95 4.58
CA VAL A 34 12.26 7.00 4.39
C VAL A 34 11.76 8.14 3.48
N LEU A 35 10.62 7.95 2.81
CA LEU A 35 9.99 8.92 1.91
C LEU A 35 9.02 9.86 2.61
N ILE A 36 8.62 9.60 3.85
CA ILE A 36 7.71 10.51 4.57
C ILE A 36 8.35 11.90 4.67
N ASP A 37 7.55 12.91 4.35
CA ASP A 37 7.93 14.33 4.25
C ASP A 37 8.99 14.62 3.18
N LYS A 38 9.07 13.76 2.14
CA LYS A 38 9.97 13.96 1.00
C LYS A 38 9.19 13.94 -0.32
N PRO A 39 9.68 14.66 -1.33
CA PRO A 39 9.14 14.56 -2.68
C PRO A 39 9.12 13.11 -3.16
N ALA A 40 8.05 12.73 -3.85
CA ALA A 40 7.99 11.44 -4.52
C ALA A 40 9.18 11.26 -5.46
N PRO A 41 9.77 10.06 -5.54
CA PRO A 41 10.85 9.76 -6.47
C PRO A 41 10.49 10.13 -7.91
N THR A 42 11.49 10.47 -8.71
CA THR A 42 11.28 10.76 -10.15
C THR A 42 11.13 9.46 -10.92
N PHE A 43 10.01 9.32 -11.63
CA PHE A 43 9.71 8.16 -12.46
C PHE A 43 8.80 8.52 -13.64
N THR A 44 8.72 7.63 -14.60
CA THR A 44 7.71 7.60 -15.66
C THR A 44 7.30 6.15 -15.89
N MET A 45 6.02 5.88 -15.87
CA MET A 45 5.47 4.55 -16.14
C MET A 45 4.50 4.60 -17.33
N ALA A 46 4.67 3.64 -18.23
CA ALA A 46 3.73 3.45 -19.31
C ALA A 46 2.37 2.96 -18.79
N GLU A 47 1.32 3.24 -19.54
CA GLU A 47 -0.02 2.69 -19.30
C GLU A 47 -0.04 1.16 -19.41
N VAL A 48 -1.05 0.55 -18.78
CA VAL A 48 -1.42 -0.83 -19.09
C VAL A 48 -2.14 -0.82 -20.44
N PRO A 49 -1.59 -1.45 -21.49
CA PRO A 49 -2.21 -1.44 -22.82
C PRO A 49 -3.68 -1.87 -22.76
N GLU A 50 -4.54 -1.19 -23.49
CA GLU A 50 -5.98 -1.49 -23.62
C GLU A 50 -6.81 -1.38 -22.31
N LEU A 51 -6.25 -0.77 -21.24
CA LEU A 51 -6.97 -0.59 -19.97
C LEU A 51 -7.93 0.61 -20.03
N GLY A 52 -7.64 1.61 -20.86
CA GLY A 52 -8.48 2.80 -21.03
C GLY A 52 -8.20 3.92 -20.02
N VAL A 53 -7.18 3.77 -19.16
CA VAL A 53 -6.66 4.84 -18.30
C VAL A 53 -5.17 5.04 -18.59
N PRO A 54 -4.64 6.27 -18.44
CA PRO A 54 -3.24 6.56 -18.77
C PRO A 54 -2.27 5.91 -17.79
N GLY A 55 -1.02 5.77 -18.22
CA GLY A 55 0.11 5.69 -17.31
C GLY A 55 0.36 7.05 -16.65
N PHE A 56 1.35 7.13 -15.75
CA PHE A 56 1.65 8.40 -15.09
C PHE A 56 3.12 8.54 -14.73
N ASP A 57 3.50 9.77 -14.47
CA ASP A 57 4.83 10.16 -14.02
C ASP A 57 4.76 10.96 -12.71
N THR A 58 5.91 11.37 -12.20
CA THR A 58 6.02 12.17 -10.98
C THR A 58 5.29 13.52 -11.10
N ALA A 59 5.23 14.12 -12.29
CA ALA A 59 4.57 15.41 -12.47
C ALA A 59 3.05 15.30 -12.30
N ALA A 60 2.48 14.15 -12.68
CA ALA A 60 1.05 13.87 -12.52
C ALA A 60 0.61 13.78 -11.05
N LEU A 61 1.53 13.61 -10.09
CA LEU A 61 1.22 13.59 -8.66
C LEU A 61 0.99 14.98 -8.07
N LYS A 62 1.23 16.05 -8.83
CA LYS A 62 1.06 17.42 -8.34
C LYS A 62 -0.33 17.97 -8.63
N GLY A 63 -0.68 19.04 -7.88
CA GLY A 63 -1.90 19.82 -8.07
C GLY A 63 -3.06 19.42 -7.15
N GLU A 64 -3.13 18.18 -6.72
CA GLU A 64 -4.13 17.71 -5.75
C GLU A 64 -3.66 16.47 -5.01
N VAL A 65 -4.23 16.23 -3.83
CA VAL A 65 -3.92 15.04 -3.02
C VAL A 65 -4.24 13.77 -3.80
N THR A 66 -3.26 12.87 -3.86
CA THR A 66 -3.36 11.60 -4.58
C THR A 66 -3.07 10.44 -3.64
N VAL A 67 -3.93 9.44 -3.65
CA VAL A 67 -3.64 8.13 -3.07
C VAL A 67 -2.96 7.29 -4.15
N VAL A 68 -1.80 6.73 -3.84
CA VAL A 68 -1.06 5.83 -4.72
C VAL A 68 -1.08 4.45 -4.09
N ASN A 69 -1.72 3.49 -4.75
CA ASN A 69 -1.78 2.10 -4.32
C ASN A 69 -0.89 1.23 -5.21
N VAL A 70 -0.03 0.45 -4.60
CA VAL A 70 0.83 -0.52 -5.29
C VAL A 70 0.18 -1.88 -5.23
N PHE A 71 -0.14 -2.45 -6.37
CA PHE A 71 -0.88 -3.70 -6.47
C PHE A 71 -0.32 -4.64 -7.53
N ALA A 72 -0.76 -5.90 -7.46
CA ALA A 72 -0.52 -6.89 -8.51
C ALA A 72 -1.69 -7.86 -8.60
N SER A 73 -1.97 -8.37 -9.78
CA SER A 73 -3.05 -9.35 -10.01
C SER A 73 -2.84 -10.69 -9.27
N TRP A 74 -1.58 -11.06 -9.06
CA TRP A 74 -1.18 -12.26 -8.34
C TRP A 74 -1.24 -12.12 -6.80
N GLY A 75 -1.44 -10.89 -6.29
CA GLY A 75 -1.52 -10.61 -4.85
C GLY A 75 -2.92 -10.92 -4.29
N ILE A 76 -3.08 -12.02 -3.54
CA ILE A 76 -4.36 -12.33 -2.88
C ILE A 76 -4.85 -11.17 -2.01
N PRO A 77 -3.99 -10.55 -1.14
CA PRO A 77 -4.42 -9.42 -0.34
C PRO A 77 -4.83 -8.17 -1.15
N CYS A 78 -4.26 -7.98 -2.35
CA CYS A 78 -4.69 -6.88 -3.25
C CYS A 78 -6.13 -7.09 -3.71
N ARG A 79 -6.51 -8.34 -3.95
CA ARG A 79 -7.88 -8.71 -4.33
C ARG A 79 -8.86 -8.45 -3.20
N ASP A 80 -8.46 -8.74 -1.96
CA ASP A 80 -9.31 -8.56 -0.78
C ASP A 80 -9.56 -7.08 -0.46
N GLU A 81 -8.56 -6.20 -0.67
CA GLU A 81 -8.72 -4.75 -0.41
C GLU A 81 -9.39 -3.98 -1.56
N HIS A 82 -9.42 -4.53 -2.76
CA HIS A 82 -9.85 -3.80 -3.97
C HIS A 82 -11.25 -3.17 -3.86
N PRO A 83 -12.28 -3.86 -3.33
CA PRO A 83 -13.60 -3.25 -3.11
C PRO A 83 -13.57 -2.07 -2.16
N LEU A 84 -12.61 -2.03 -1.23
CA LEU A 84 -12.46 -0.91 -0.28
C LEU A 84 -11.86 0.31 -0.97
N LEU A 85 -10.98 0.13 -1.95
CA LEU A 85 -10.45 1.23 -2.78
C LEU A 85 -11.55 1.83 -3.66
N GLU A 86 -12.44 1.02 -4.20
CA GLU A 86 -13.62 1.49 -4.95
C GLU A 86 -14.55 2.32 -4.05
N ALA A 87 -14.87 1.82 -2.87
CA ALA A 87 -15.68 2.54 -1.89
C ALA A 87 -15.01 3.86 -1.47
N LEU A 88 -13.71 3.84 -1.15
CA LEU A 88 -12.94 5.03 -0.82
C LEU A 88 -13.01 6.09 -1.92
N LYS A 89 -12.83 5.68 -3.18
CA LYS A 89 -12.93 6.56 -4.34
C LYS A 89 -14.33 7.16 -4.48
N ALA A 90 -15.36 6.34 -4.36
CA ALA A 90 -16.76 6.77 -4.48
C ALA A 90 -17.17 7.75 -3.38
N GLU A 91 -16.71 7.52 -2.14
CA GLU A 91 -17.08 8.34 -0.98
C GLU A 91 -16.32 9.66 -0.91
N THR A 92 -15.03 9.66 -1.25
CA THR A 92 -14.14 10.81 -1.03
C THR A 92 -13.85 11.63 -2.29
N GLY A 93 -14.03 11.02 -3.46
CA GLY A 93 -13.62 11.59 -4.75
C GLY A 93 -12.10 11.78 -4.86
N VAL A 94 -11.30 11.22 -3.94
CA VAL A 94 -9.84 11.37 -3.95
C VAL A 94 -9.25 10.82 -5.26
N ARG A 95 -8.24 11.49 -5.80
CA ARG A 95 -7.50 10.98 -6.94
C ARG A 95 -6.76 9.71 -6.55
N LEU A 96 -6.97 8.62 -7.28
CA LEU A 96 -6.41 7.32 -6.98
C LEU A 96 -5.58 6.81 -8.15
N PHE A 97 -4.29 6.59 -7.94
CA PHE A 97 -3.36 6.05 -8.93
C PHE A 97 -2.88 4.66 -8.54
N GLY A 98 -2.72 3.78 -9.52
CA GLY A 98 -2.25 2.41 -9.32
C GLY A 98 -0.85 2.19 -9.88
N ILE A 99 0.06 1.64 -9.09
CA ILE A 99 1.33 1.09 -9.57
C ILE A 99 1.14 -0.43 -9.68
N ASN A 100 1.09 -0.93 -10.91
CA ASN A 100 0.98 -2.37 -11.16
C ASN A 100 2.36 -3.00 -11.20
N GLN A 101 2.70 -3.71 -10.12
CA GLN A 101 4.05 -4.23 -9.86
C GLN A 101 4.24 -5.66 -10.36
N SER A 102 5.31 -5.88 -11.13
CA SER A 102 5.76 -7.23 -11.57
C SER A 102 4.64 -8.08 -12.16
N ASP A 103 3.85 -7.49 -13.03
CA ASP A 103 2.66 -8.12 -13.60
C ASP A 103 2.71 -8.15 -15.13
N ALA A 104 1.89 -8.99 -15.73
CA ALA A 104 1.66 -8.96 -17.16
C ALA A 104 0.44 -8.07 -17.48
N PRO A 105 0.46 -7.32 -18.61
CA PRO A 105 -0.63 -6.42 -18.95
C PRO A 105 -2.00 -7.11 -19.01
N GLU A 106 -2.04 -8.30 -19.55
CA GLU A 106 -3.26 -9.12 -19.66
C GLU A 106 -3.83 -9.51 -18.29
N ASN A 107 -2.97 -9.82 -17.33
CA ASN A 107 -3.38 -10.17 -15.97
C ASN A 107 -3.89 -8.94 -15.21
N ALA A 108 -3.21 -7.80 -15.34
CA ALA A 108 -3.66 -6.54 -14.76
C ALA A 108 -5.03 -6.13 -15.31
N ARG A 109 -5.24 -6.24 -16.63
CA ARG A 109 -6.55 -5.99 -17.25
C ARG A 109 -7.64 -6.93 -16.74
N ALA A 110 -7.35 -8.24 -16.71
CA ALA A 110 -8.31 -9.23 -16.21
C ALA A 110 -8.71 -8.96 -14.75
N PHE A 111 -7.73 -8.62 -13.90
CA PHE A 111 -7.95 -8.26 -12.51
C PHE A 111 -8.89 -7.04 -12.38
N LEU A 112 -8.60 -5.95 -13.11
CA LEU A 112 -9.40 -4.73 -13.05
C LEU A 112 -10.75 -4.86 -13.77
N ALA A 113 -10.85 -5.72 -14.77
CA ALA A 113 -12.13 -6.03 -15.42
C ALA A 113 -13.07 -6.85 -14.52
N GLU A 114 -12.50 -7.73 -13.71
CA GLU A 114 -13.26 -8.56 -12.76
C GLU A 114 -13.72 -7.80 -11.53
N LEU A 115 -12.85 -6.97 -10.95
CA LEU A 115 -13.06 -6.33 -9.65
C LEU A 115 -13.47 -4.85 -9.74
N GLY A 116 -13.53 -4.28 -10.93
CA GLY A 116 -13.69 -2.84 -11.17
C GLY A 116 -12.34 -2.11 -11.30
N ASN A 117 -12.39 -0.87 -11.77
CA ASN A 117 -11.18 -0.03 -11.88
C ASN A 117 -11.37 1.31 -11.15
N PRO A 118 -10.94 1.44 -9.90
CA PRO A 118 -11.05 2.68 -9.13
C PRO A 118 -9.99 3.72 -9.52
N TYR A 119 -8.98 3.34 -10.32
CA TYR A 119 -7.83 4.18 -10.60
C TYR A 119 -8.09 5.19 -11.74
N ASP A 120 -7.65 6.43 -11.53
CA ASP A 120 -7.62 7.48 -12.56
C ASP A 120 -6.44 7.29 -13.52
N ALA A 121 -5.36 6.65 -13.05
CA ALA A 121 -4.20 6.28 -13.86
C ALA A 121 -3.58 4.98 -13.32
N VAL A 122 -3.04 4.16 -14.22
CA VAL A 122 -2.33 2.92 -13.85
C VAL A 122 -1.02 2.83 -14.61
N GLY A 123 0.08 2.86 -13.87
CA GLY A 123 1.43 2.69 -14.42
C GLY A 123 1.95 1.27 -14.26
N MET A 124 2.58 0.74 -15.31
CA MET A 124 3.23 -0.57 -15.26
C MET A 124 4.65 -0.47 -14.74
N ASP A 125 4.94 -1.16 -13.63
CA ASP A 125 6.27 -1.31 -13.04
C ASP A 125 6.73 -2.77 -13.12
N ARG A 126 7.02 -3.22 -14.35
CA ARG A 126 7.35 -4.63 -14.64
C ARG A 126 8.65 -5.11 -13.99
N ASP A 127 9.63 -4.25 -13.93
CA ASP A 127 10.98 -4.53 -13.38
C ASP A 127 11.13 -4.08 -11.92
N ARG A 128 10.08 -3.59 -11.29
CA ARG A 128 10.02 -3.11 -9.91
C ARG A 128 10.89 -1.89 -9.61
N ARG A 129 11.38 -1.18 -10.59
CA ARG A 129 12.28 -0.04 -10.36
C ARG A 129 11.57 1.07 -9.60
N VAL A 130 10.36 1.43 -10.04
CA VAL A 130 9.56 2.46 -9.37
C VAL A 130 9.20 2.01 -7.95
N SER A 131 8.73 0.79 -7.78
CA SER A 131 8.42 0.22 -6.46
C SER A 131 9.62 0.21 -5.53
N ILE A 132 10.82 -0.11 -6.02
CA ILE A 132 12.07 -0.08 -5.22
C ILE A 132 12.39 1.36 -4.79
N ASP A 133 12.31 2.34 -5.70
CA ASP A 133 12.56 3.75 -5.40
C ASP A 133 11.54 4.29 -4.39
N TRP A 134 10.30 3.80 -4.41
CA TRP A 134 9.25 4.10 -3.43
C TRP A 134 9.42 3.32 -2.11
N GLY A 135 10.44 2.47 -2.00
CA GLY A 135 10.69 1.66 -0.81
C GLY A 135 9.58 0.65 -0.53
N VAL A 136 8.94 0.12 -1.59
CA VAL A 136 7.90 -0.90 -1.49
C VAL A 136 8.52 -2.24 -1.11
N TYR A 137 8.00 -2.84 -0.06
CA TYR A 137 8.44 -4.17 0.41
C TYR A 137 7.66 -5.30 -0.27
N GLY A 138 6.38 -5.05 -0.56
CA GLY A 138 5.48 -6.03 -1.16
C GLY A 138 4.18 -5.39 -1.62
N VAL A 139 3.22 -6.22 -1.99
CA VAL A 139 1.89 -5.75 -2.37
C VAL A 139 0.82 -6.36 -1.45
N PRO A 140 -0.20 -5.58 -1.09
CA PRO A 140 -0.40 -4.17 -1.42
C PRO A 140 0.33 -3.21 -0.46
N GLU A 141 0.61 -2.00 -0.95
CA GLU A 141 1.03 -0.85 -0.13
C GLU A 141 0.32 0.41 -0.63
N THR A 142 -0.03 1.31 0.30
CA THR A 142 -0.77 2.52 -0.03
C THR A 142 -0.06 3.75 0.49
N PHE A 143 0.06 4.76 -0.36
CA PHE A 143 0.70 6.04 -0.05
C PHE A 143 -0.30 7.17 -0.20
N VAL A 144 -0.11 8.24 0.57
CA VAL A 144 -0.77 9.54 0.35
C VAL A 144 0.30 10.54 -0.07
N VAL A 145 0.03 11.23 -1.17
CA VAL A 145 0.89 12.29 -1.73
C VAL A 145 0.07 13.58 -1.74
N ASP A 146 0.65 14.66 -1.20
CA ASP A 146 0.01 15.97 -1.17
C ASP A 146 0.02 16.69 -2.54
N ALA A 147 -0.55 17.88 -2.61
CA ALA A 147 -0.62 18.67 -3.83
C ALA A 147 0.74 19.15 -4.34
N GLU A 148 1.75 19.18 -3.52
CA GLU A 148 3.14 19.54 -3.85
C GLU A 148 3.93 18.35 -4.39
N GLY A 149 3.37 17.13 -4.29
CA GLY A 149 4.02 15.88 -4.71
C GLY A 149 4.90 15.28 -3.61
N VAL A 150 4.65 15.63 -2.33
CA VAL A 150 5.36 15.09 -1.18
C VAL A 150 4.60 13.89 -0.61
N VAL A 151 5.30 12.82 -0.28
CA VAL A 151 4.72 11.64 0.38
C VAL A 151 4.49 11.95 1.85
N THR A 152 3.22 12.03 2.26
CA THR A 152 2.83 12.38 3.64
C THR A 152 2.49 11.16 4.49
N TYR A 153 2.11 10.05 3.87
CA TYR A 153 1.70 8.83 4.57
C TYR A 153 2.05 7.58 3.78
N LYS A 154 2.33 6.49 4.49
CA LYS A 154 2.53 5.15 3.93
C LYS A 154 1.87 4.11 4.83
N PHE A 155 1.12 3.20 4.23
CA PHE A 155 0.60 1.99 4.86
C PHE A 155 1.12 0.75 4.14
N VAL A 156 1.58 -0.24 4.91
CA VAL A 156 2.12 -1.50 4.41
C VAL A 156 1.14 -2.62 4.72
N GLY A 157 0.74 -3.35 3.70
CA GLY A 157 -0.24 -4.44 3.80
C GLY A 157 -1.65 -4.05 3.33
N PRO A 158 -2.59 -5.01 3.39
CA PRO A 158 -3.95 -4.80 2.91
C PRO A 158 -4.72 -3.83 3.80
N LEU A 159 -5.45 -2.94 3.18
CA LEU A 159 -6.39 -2.05 3.85
C LEU A 159 -7.55 -2.85 4.44
N SER A 160 -8.06 -2.36 5.56
CA SER A 160 -9.31 -2.81 6.17
C SER A 160 -10.23 -1.61 6.37
N PRO A 161 -11.54 -1.78 6.58
CA PRO A 161 -12.42 -0.67 6.92
C PRO A 161 -11.89 0.14 8.11
N GLN A 162 -11.40 -0.54 9.13
CA GLN A 162 -10.84 0.11 10.32
C GLN A 162 -9.59 0.94 10.01
N THR A 163 -8.65 0.43 9.20
CA THR A 163 -7.43 1.18 8.82
C THR A 163 -7.76 2.36 7.92
N ILE A 164 -8.74 2.23 7.04
CA ILE A 164 -9.21 3.34 6.23
C ILE A 164 -9.76 4.46 7.12
N GLU A 165 -10.69 4.15 8.03
CA GLU A 165 -11.31 5.14 8.90
C GLU A 165 -10.33 5.78 9.90
N SER A 166 -9.47 4.97 10.52
CA SER A 166 -8.61 5.45 11.61
C SER A 166 -7.27 6.04 11.14
N GLN A 167 -6.82 5.73 9.93
CA GLN A 167 -5.49 6.12 9.46
C GLN A 167 -5.50 6.78 8.08
N LEU A 168 -6.06 6.12 7.05
CA LEU A 168 -5.96 6.61 5.68
C LEU A 168 -6.79 7.87 5.44
N LEU A 169 -8.05 7.91 5.88
CA LEU A 169 -8.90 9.10 5.76
C LEU A 169 -8.33 10.30 6.51
N PRO A 170 -7.88 10.20 7.77
CA PRO A 170 -7.17 11.29 8.44
C PRO A 170 -5.93 11.76 7.69
N ALA A 171 -5.14 10.85 7.10
CA ALA A 171 -3.97 11.20 6.32
C ALA A 171 -4.33 11.97 5.04
N ILE A 172 -5.38 11.55 4.32
CA ILE A 172 -5.89 12.26 3.14
C ILE A 172 -6.37 13.67 3.52
N LEU A 173 -7.09 13.81 4.64
CA LEU A 173 -7.59 15.11 5.10
C LEU A 173 -6.43 16.03 5.52
N ALA A 174 -5.42 15.50 6.22
CA ALA A 174 -4.23 16.26 6.59
C ALA A 174 -3.41 16.72 5.38
N ALA A 175 -3.35 15.92 4.32
CA ALA A 175 -2.65 16.27 3.08
C ALA A 175 -3.39 17.34 2.25
N ARG A 176 -4.69 17.60 2.52
CA ARG A 176 -5.49 18.65 1.86
C ARG A 176 -5.38 20.02 2.54
N SER A 177 -4.80 20.07 3.75
CA SER A 177 -4.71 21.29 4.55
C SER A 177 -3.40 22.04 4.28
#